data_3876f9003c9385bf3d382a38c42747a4
#
_entry.id   3876f9003c9385bf3d382a38c42747a4
#
_cell.length_a   1.000
_cell.length_b   1.000
_cell.length_c   1.000
_cell.angle_alpha   90.00
_cell.angle_beta   90.00
_cell.angle_gamma   90.00
#
_symmetry.space_group_name_H-M   'P 1'
#
loop_
_entity.id
_entity.type
_entity.pdbx_description
1 polymer ?
#
loop_
_entity_poly.entity_id
_entity_poly.type
_entity_poly.pdbx_seq_one_letter_code
_entity_poly.pdbx_strand_id
1 'polypeptide(L)'
;MRTILLSLLLLGSSSVLGAQQQELTPRQRLEHAFAELRAQPTDSLKQRAFFQAYPETFTELQECFAFNRFKPEELDYTAYLDLFRKMNFVSVEEKMERLFSLMVCGYWQADATCMHFDLMRELMLEDPERAFAVVSKENKARQILFWQCFWQEPEVTGYQAQRMLTLRQAKGYEAEKRIMLAAYEDFRGVLPVVD
;
A
#
# COMPACT_ATOMS: atom_id res chain seq x y z
N MET A 1 -57.68 38.53 48.52
CA MET A 1 -56.59 38.96 47.61
C MET A 1 -55.60 37.82 47.49
N ARG A 2 -55.57 37.08 46.37
CA ARG A 2 -54.65 35.99 46.10
C ARG A 2 -53.72 36.47 44.96
N THR A 3 -52.44 36.64 45.27
CA THR A 3 -51.41 37.04 44.34
C THR A 3 -50.89 35.80 43.62
N ILE A 4 -51.03 35.73 42.29
CA ILE A 4 -50.49 34.67 41.45
C ILE A 4 -49.10 35.10 40.99
N LEU A 5 -48.05 34.37 41.41
CA LEU A 5 -46.69 34.52 40.89
C LEU A 5 -46.57 33.70 39.59
N LEU A 6 -46.36 34.39 38.50
CA LEU A 6 -46.05 33.78 37.20
C LEU A 6 -44.52 33.57 37.11
N SER A 7 -44.07 32.30 37.21
CA SER A 7 -42.67 31.92 36.99
C SER A 7 -42.44 31.69 35.50
N LEU A 8 -41.68 32.58 34.85
CA LEU A 8 -41.18 32.42 33.48
C LEU A 8 -40.04 31.43 33.46
N LEU A 9 -40.26 30.24 32.91
CA LEU A 9 -39.23 29.26 32.60
C LEU A 9 -38.57 29.66 31.26
N LEU A 10 -37.39 30.25 31.29
CA LEU A 10 -36.50 30.42 30.15
C LEU A 10 -35.87 29.09 29.78
N LEU A 11 -36.40 28.41 28.80
CA LEU A 11 -35.79 27.26 28.14
C LEU A 11 -34.63 27.77 27.27
N GLY A 12 -33.41 27.77 27.80
CA GLY A 12 -32.19 27.99 27.07
C GLY A 12 -31.94 26.83 26.12
N SER A 13 -32.26 27.00 24.84
CA SER A 13 -31.87 26.08 23.78
C SER A 13 -30.35 26.17 23.57
N SER A 14 -29.58 25.33 24.24
CA SER A 14 -28.16 25.13 23.93
C SER A 14 -28.05 24.39 22.61
N SER A 15 -27.88 25.13 21.53
CA SER A 15 -27.46 24.59 20.23
C SER A 15 -26.04 24.07 20.37
N VAL A 16 -25.91 22.76 20.64
CA VAL A 16 -24.62 22.07 20.50
C VAL A 16 -24.34 22.02 18.99
N LEU A 17 -23.59 23.00 18.53
CA LEU A 17 -22.93 22.93 17.21
C LEU A 17 -21.92 21.79 17.31
N GLY A 18 -22.36 20.59 16.98
CA GLY A 18 -21.48 19.47 16.70
C GLY A 18 -20.59 19.85 15.52
N ALA A 19 -19.39 20.31 15.79
CA ALA A 19 -18.38 20.40 14.77
C ALA A 19 -18.19 18.97 14.23
N GLN A 20 -18.75 18.69 13.05
CA GLN A 20 -18.42 17.49 12.30
C GLN A 20 -16.92 17.59 12.04
N GLN A 21 -16.13 16.84 12.80
CA GLN A 21 -14.74 16.61 12.49
C GLN A 21 -14.72 15.95 11.11
N GLN A 22 -14.38 16.71 10.09
CA GLN A 22 -14.27 16.21 8.73
C GLN A 22 -13.16 15.16 8.74
N GLU A 23 -13.52 13.92 8.50
CA GLU A 23 -12.58 12.81 8.46
C GLU A 23 -11.57 13.05 7.32
N LEU A 24 -10.28 13.00 7.65
CA LEU A 24 -9.23 13.23 6.67
C LEU A 24 -9.27 12.14 5.58
N THR A 25 -9.10 12.54 4.33
CA THR A 25 -8.93 11.59 3.23
C THR A 25 -7.65 10.76 3.42
N PRO A 26 -7.52 9.57 2.78
CA PRO A 26 -6.30 8.77 2.81
C PRO A 26 -5.05 9.60 2.47
N ARG A 27 -5.14 10.41 1.42
CA ARG A 27 -4.06 11.31 1.01
C ARG A 27 -3.70 12.33 2.09
N GLN A 28 -4.67 13.01 2.69
CA GLN A 28 -4.42 13.99 3.75
C GLN A 28 -3.79 13.36 5.00
N ARG A 29 -4.23 12.15 5.38
CA ARG A 29 -3.61 11.39 6.48
C ARG A 29 -2.15 11.07 6.18
N LEU A 30 -1.87 10.62 4.96
CA LEU A 30 -0.53 10.28 4.52
C LEU A 30 0.38 11.51 4.47
N GLU A 31 -0.08 12.63 3.91
CA GLU A 31 0.67 13.91 3.84
C GLU A 31 1.04 14.41 5.24
N HIS A 32 0.09 14.37 6.18
CA HIS A 32 0.34 14.77 7.56
C HIS A 32 1.39 13.88 8.23
N ALA A 33 1.22 12.57 8.15
CA ALA A 33 2.16 11.62 8.74
C ALA A 33 3.56 11.68 8.09
N PHE A 34 3.63 11.95 6.79
CA PHE A 34 4.88 12.18 6.07
C PHE A 34 5.63 13.41 6.60
N ALA A 35 4.93 14.54 6.74
CA ALA A 35 5.54 15.78 7.25
C ALA A 35 6.11 15.58 8.67
N GLU A 36 5.35 14.90 9.54
CA GLU A 36 5.77 14.58 10.90
C GLU A 36 7.00 13.66 10.93
N LEU A 37 6.99 12.60 10.13
CA LEU A 37 8.13 11.67 10.06
C LEU A 37 9.36 12.33 9.44
N ARG A 38 9.19 13.14 8.38
CA ARG A 38 10.30 13.86 7.74
C ARG A 38 11.01 14.81 8.71
N ALA A 39 10.26 15.44 9.62
CA ALA A 39 10.83 16.29 10.65
C ALA A 39 11.63 15.51 11.72
N GLN A 40 11.25 14.25 11.99
CA GLN A 40 11.87 13.39 13.00
C GLN A 40 11.96 11.94 12.52
N PRO A 41 12.86 11.64 11.58
CA PRO A 41 12.86 10.35 10.86
C PRO A 41 13.24 9.15 11.73
N THR A 42 13.85 9.36 12.87
CA THR A 42 14.24 8.30 13.82
C THR A 42 13.21 8.04 14.92
N ASP A 43 12.14 8.85 14.99
CA ASP A 43 11.09 8.68 15.98
C ASP A 43 10.21 7.45 15.64
N SER A 44 10.20 6.47 16.54
CA SER A 44 9.49 5.19 16.33
C SER A 44 7.98 5.36 16.24
N LEU A 45 7.40 6.29 17.01
CA LEU A 45 5.96 6.55 16.97
C LEU A 45 5.55 7.18 15.65
N LYS A 46 6.37 8.10 15.14
CA LYS A 46 6.14 8.73 13.83
C LYS A 46 6.34 7.76 12.68
N GLN A 47 7.34 6.86 12.75
CA GLN A 47 7.46 5.78 11.78
C GLN A 47 6.23 4.88 11.77
N ARG A 48 5.72 4.50 12.95
CA ARG A 48 4.51 3.69 13.07
C ARG A 48 3.27 4.44 12.55
N ALA A 49 3.12 5.71 12.88
CA ALA A 49 2.01 6.54 12.39
C ALA A 49 2.04 6.69 10.86
N PHE A 50 3.21 6.91 10.27
CA PHE A 50 3.38 6.99 8.83
C PHE A 50 3.05 5.65 8.15
N PHE A 51 3.52 4.54 8.71
CA PHE A 51 3.19 3.20 8.21
C PHE A 51 1.68 2.91 8.26
N GLN A 52 0.99 3.32 9.32
CA GLN A 52 -0.46 3.18 9.44
C GLN A 52 -1.24 4.07 8.47
N ALA A 53 -0.71 5.27 8.16
CA ALA A 53 -1.30 6.18 7.18
C ALA A 53 -0.99 5.79 5.73
N TYR A 54 -0.01 4.89 5.52
CA TYR A 54 0.36 4.42 4.18
C TYR A 54 -0.77 3.58 3.57
N PRO A 55 -1.04 3.69 2.25
CA PRO A 55 -2.12 2.95 1.61
C PRO A 55 -2.13 1.46 1.94
N GLU A 56 -3.31 0.88 2.11
CA GLU A 56 -3.52 -0.55 2.39
C GLU A 56 -4.05 -1.31 1.18
N THR A 57 -4.62 -0.60 0.22
CA THR A 57 -5.22 -1.17 -0.98
C THR A 57 -4.72 -0.45 -2.22
N PHE A 58 -4.84 -1.12 -3.38
CA PHE A 58 -4.52 -0.50 -4.66
C PHE A 58 -5.35 0.76 -4.94
N THR A 59 -6.61 0.77 -4.55
CA THR A 59 -7.48 1.95 -4.68
C THR A 59 -6.96 3.13 -3.87
N GLU A 60 -6.61 2.91 -2.61
CA GLU A 60 -6.00 3.97 -1.78
C GLU A 60 -4.65 4.44 -2.33
N LEU A 61 -3.85 3.52 -2.88
CA LEU A 61 -2.59 3.88 -3.56
C LEU A 61 -2.85 4.87 -4.70
N GLN A 62 -3.87 4.59 -5.52
CA GLN A 62 -4.28 5.49 -6.59
C GLN A 62 -4.82 6.82 -6.06
N GLU A 63 -5.63 6.82 -5.00
CA GLU A 63 -6.14 8.04 -4.38
C GLU A 63 -5.02 8.93 -3.84
N CYS A 64 -3.97 8.33 -3.28
CA CYS A 64 -2.82 9.05 -2.73
C CYS A 64 -1.87 9.57 -3.81
N PHE A 65 -1.55 8.76 -4.81
CA PHE A 65 -0.41 9.02 -5.72
C PHE A 65 -0.78 9.12 -7.19
N ALA A 66 -1.99 8.75 -7.62
CA ALA A 66 -2.35 8.80 -9.03
C ALA A 66 -2.29 10.23 -9.58
N PHE A 67 -1.76 10.34 -10.78
CA PHE A 67 -1.72 11.59 -11.52
C PHE A 67 -3.15 12.07 -11.82
N ASN A 68 -3.50 13.23 -11.28
CA ASN A 68 -4.73 13.90 -11.63
C ASN A 68 -4.41 15.14 -12.48
N ARG A 69 -4.74 15.10 -13.77
CA ARG A 69 -4.53 16.21 -14.72
C ARG A 69 -5.12 17.55 -14.26
N PHE A 70 -6.10 17.50 -13.35
CA PHE A 70 -6.77 18.68 -12.81
C PHE A 70 -6.20 19.16 -11.47
N LYS A 71 -5.26 18.43 -10.89
CA LYS A 71 -4.55 18.78 -9.65
C LYS A 71 -3.05 18.56 -9.87
N PRO A 72 -2.34 19.59 -10.40
CA PRO A 72 -0.92 19.47 -10.73
C PRO A 72 0.01 19.34 -9.51
N GLU A 73 -0.51 19.40 -8.30
CA GLU A 73 0.26 19.13 -7.09
C GLU A 73 0.43 17.61 -6.91
N GLU A 74 1.34 17.06 -7.70
CA GLU A 74 1.77 15.67 -7.51
C GLU A 74 2.52 15.56 -6.19
N LEU A 75 2.19 14.50 -5.40
CA LEU A 75 3.06 14.12 -4.31
C LEU A 75 4.39 13.63 -4.89
N ASP A 76 5.48 14.07 -4.30
CA ASP A 76 6.78 13.46 -4.56
C ASP A 76 6.80 12.03 -4.00
N TYR A 77 6.17 11.09 -4.72
CA TYR A 77 6.04 9.70 -4.31
C TYR A 77 7.40 9.04 -4.04
N THR A 78 8.46 9.51 -4.68
CA THR A 78 9.83 9.03 -4.45
C THR A 78 10.26 9.29 -3.02
N ALA A 79 10.00 10.51 -2.50
CA ALA A 79 10.33 10.85 -1.12
C ALA A 79 9.51 10.02 -0.10
N TYR A 80 8.24 9.74 -0.40
CA TYR A 80 7.39 8.88 0.44
C TYR A 80 7.91 7.44 0.46
N LEU A 81 8.24 6.89 -0.70
CA LEU A 81 8.76 5.53 -0.82
C LEU A 81 10.13 5.38 -0.18
N ASP A 82 10.97 6.40 -0.28
CA ASP A 82 12.27 6.46 0.39
C ASP A 82 12.14 6.42 1.91
N LEU A 83 11.19 7.16 2.48
CA LEU A 83 10.91 7.09 3.92
C LEU A 83 10.35 5.73 4.31
N PHE A 84 9.41 5.17 3.53
CA PHE A 84 8.86 3.84 3.75
C PHE A 84 9.97 2.77 3.78
N ARG A 85 10.89 2.80 2.83
CA ARG A 85 12.05 1.90 2.76
C ARG A 85 12.94 2.02 4.00
N LYS A 86 13.24 3.25 4.44
CA LYS A 86 14.18 3.57 5.52
C LYS A 86 13.65 3.35 6.93
N MET A 87 12.35 3.14 7.12
CA MET A 87 11.80 2.83 8.45
C MET A 87 12.47 1.60 9.04
N ASN A 88 12.98 1.71 10.26
CA ASN A 88 13.67 0.63 10.99
C ASN A 88 12.88 0.09 12.19
N PHE A 89 11.81 0.78 12.60
CA PHE A 89 10.86 0.31 13.62
C PHE A 89 9.65 -0.44 13.04
N VAL A 90 9.62 -0.60 11.71
CA VAL A 90 8.68 -1.45 10.98
C VAL A 90 9.48 -2.58 10.38
N SER A 91 9.10 -3.82 10.65
CA SER A 91 9.82 -4.98 10.14
C SER A 91 9.73 -5.10 8.61
N VAL A 92 10.65 -5.84 8.02
CA VAL A 92 10.62 -6.12 6.58
C VAL A 92 9.36 -6.89 6.21
N GLU A 93 8.93 -7.82 7.07
CA GLU A 93 7.69 -8.59 6.90
C GLU A 93 6.46 -7.68 6.85
N GLU A 94 6.31 -6.74 7.78
CA GLU A 94 5.21 -5.78 7.78
C GLU A 94 5.20 -4.94 6.51
N LYS A 95 6.37 -4.52 6.03
CA LYS A 95 6.50 -3.78 4.76
C LYS A 95 6.08 -4.64 3.57
N MET A 96 6.52 -5.89 3.51
CA MET A 96 6.13 -6.83 2.47
C MET A 96 4.64 -7.12 2.49
N GLU A 97 4.04 -7.32 3.67
CA GLU A 97 2.58 -7.53 3.82
C GLU A 97 1.79 -6.32 3.30
N ARG A 98 2.26 -5.10 3.59
CA ARG A 98 1.66 -3.87 3.06
C ARG A 98 1.76 -3.81 1.54
N LEU A 99 2.95 -4.00 0.98
CA LEU A 99 3.18 -3.97 -0.47
C LEU A 99 2.46 -5.12 -1.18
N PHE A 100 2.38 -6.31 -0.58
CA PHE A 100 1.57 -7.41 -1.07
C PHE A 100 0.11 -6.98 -1.24
N SER A 101 -0.48 -6.36 -0.21
CA SER A 101 -1.87 -5.89 -0.26
C SER A 101 -2.11 -4.84 -1.34
N LEU A 102 -1.14 -3.97 -1.62
CA LEU A 102 -1.22 -2.99 -2.72
C LEU A 102 -1.23 -3.67 -4.09
N MET A 103 -0.51 -4.79 -4.24
CA MET A 103 -0.42 -5.52 -5.52
C MET A 103 -1.64 -6.42 -5.77
N VAL A 104 -2.34 -6.87 -4.72
CA VAL A 104 -3.56 -7.65 -4.89
C VAL A 104 -4.63 -6.82 -5.60
N CYS A 105 -5.12 -7.30 -6.74
CA CYS A 105 -6.00 -6.56 -7.66
C CYS A 105 -5.37 -5.30 -8.28
N GLY A 106 -4.07 -5.12 -8.13
CA GLY A 106 -3.32 -4.06 -8.79
C GLY A 106 -3.05 -4.37 -10.27
N TYR A 107 -2.64 -3.36 -11.00
CA TYR A 107 -2.13 -3.48 -12.35
C TYR A 107 -0.99 -2.49 -12.57
N TRP A 108 -0.08 -2.83 -13.46
CA TRP A 108 1.08 -1.99 -13.73
C TRP A 108 0.68 -0.66 -14.36
N GLN A 109 1.26 0.42 -13.84
CA GLN A 109 1.18 1.78 -14.40
C GLN A 109 2.56 2.42 -14.30
N ALA A 110 2.95 3.17 -15.35
CA ALA A 110 4.24 3.87 -15.40
C ALA A 110 4.23 5.17 -14.56
N ASP A 111 3.96 5.04 -13.28
CA ASP A 111 3.88 6.14 -12.31
C ASP A 111 4.32 5.67 -10.92
N ALA A 112 3.81 6.29 -9.86
CA ALA A 112 4.07 5.88 -8.48
C ALA A 112 3.77 4.39 -8.22
N THR A 113 2.81 3.81 -8.95
CA THR A 113 2.40 2.41 -8.80
C THR A 113 3.55 1.46 -9.11
N CYS A 114 4.24 1.66 -10.24
CA CYS A 114 5.35 0.76 -10.62
C CYS A 114 6.47 0.79 -9.58
N MET A 115 6.79 1.95 -9.00
CA MET A 115 7.84 2.07 -8.00
C MET A 115 7.54 1.31 -6.71
N HIS A 116 6.26 1.23 -6.29
CA HIS A 116 5.84 0.41 -5.15
C HIS A 116 5.98 -1.08 -5.46
N PHE A 117 5.61 -1.48 -6.67
CA PHE A 117 5.73 -2.87 -7.11
C PHE A 117 7.19 -3.28 -7.27
N ASP A 118 8.05 -2.37 -7.72
CA ASP A 118 9.50 -2.62 -7.81
C ASP A 118 10.12 -2.79 -6.43
N LEU A 119 9.72 -1.98 -5.44
CA LEU A 119 10.18 -2.17 -4.07
C LEU A 119 9.78 -3.55 -3.52
N MET A 120 8.55 -4.02 -3.79
CA MET A 120 8.15 -5.37 -3.40
C MET A 120 9.00 -6.43 -4.09
N ARG A 121 9.25 -6.29 -5.40
CA ARG A 121 10.12 -7.21 -6.16
C ARG A 121 11.53 -7.26 -5.60
N GLU A 122 12.12 -6.09 -5.29
CA GLU A 122 13.44 -6.00 -4.66
C GLU A 122 13.48 -6.77 -3.35
N LEU A 123 12.56 -6.49 -2.42
CA LEU A 123 12.50 -7.16 -1.11
C LEU A 123 12.33 -8.68 -1.24
N MET A 124 11.51 -9.14 -2.18
CA MET A 124 11.32 -10.56 -2.43
C MET A 124 12.56 -11.25 -2.98
N LEU A 125 13.33 -10.56 -3.81
CA LEU A 125 14.56 -11.10 -4.40
C LEU A 125 15.74 -11.08 -3.41
N GLU A 126 15.75 -10.14 -2.46
CA GLU A 126 16.73 -10.08 -1.38
C GLU A 126 16.57 -11.26 -0.40
N ASP A 127 15.34 -11.65 -0.07
CA ASP A 127 15.06 -12.76 0.83
C ASP A 127 13.82 -13.57 0.35
N PRO A 128 14.01 -14.50 -0.60
CA PRO A 128 12.92 -15.30 -1.15
C PRO A 128 12.19 -16.17 -0.12
N GLU A 129 12.89 -16.67 0.91
CA GLU A 129 12.26 -17.48 1.96
C GLU A 129 11.27 -16.64 2.79
N ARG A 130 11.67 -15.44 3.20
CA ARG A 130 10.80 -14.48 3.87
C ARG A 130 9.63 -14.05 2.98
N ALA A 131 9.88 -13.80 1.71
CA ALA A 131 8.86 -13.47 0.74
C ALA A 131 7.77 -14.53 0.67
N PHE A 132 8.13 -15.80 0.54
CA PHE A 132 7.17 -16.90 0.54
C PHE A 132 6.51 -17.10 1.90
N ALA A 133 7.18 -16.83 3.01
CA ALA A 133 6.56 -16.84 4.34
C ALA A 133 5.43 -15.80 4.45
N VAL A 134 5.61 -14.61 3.88
CA VAL A 134 4.54 -13.59 3.78
C VAL A 134 3.41 -14.06 2.87
N VAL A 135 3.72 -14.50 1.66
CA VAL A 135 2.73 -14.94 0.67
C VAL A 135 1.91 -16.13 1.18
N SER A 136 2.52 -17.07 1.91
CA SER A 136 1.86 -18.28 2.43
C SER A 136 0.78 -17.99 3.49
N LYS A 137 0.79 -16.80 4.13
CA LYS A 137 -0.26 -16.37 5.06
C LYS A 137 -1.59 -16.09 4.35
N GLU A 138 -1.54 -15.89 3.06
CA GLU A 138 -2.68 -15.47 2.26
C GLU A 138 -3.40 -16.67 1.62
N ASN A 139 -4.70 -16.53 1.39
CA ASN A 139 -5.45 -17.56 0.69
C ASN A 139 -5.03 -17.63 -0.79
N LYS A 140 -5.30 -18.79 -1.42
CA LYS A 140 -4.90 -19.07 -2.80
C LYS A 140 -5.37 -18.01 -3.81
N ALA A 141 -6.57 -17.47 -3.65
CA ALA A 141 -7.11 -16.48 -4.59
C ALA A 141 -6.30 -15.17 -4.54
N ARG A 142 -5.95 -14.70 -3.34
CA ARG A 142 -5.10 -13.50 -3.16
C ARG A 142 -3.68 -13.74 -3.67
N GLN A 143 -3.14 -14.94 -3.46
CA GLN A 143 -1.83 -15.31 -4.03
C GLN A 143 -1.83 -15.24 -5.55
N ILE A 144 -2.87 -15.78 -6.22
CA ILE A 144 -2.98 -15.71 -7.68
C ILE A 144 -3.01 -14.25 -8.16
N LEU A 145 -3.87 -13.41 -7.59
CA LEU A 145 -3.98 -12.00 -7.96
C LEU A 145 -2.67 -11.25 -7.75
N PHE A 146 -1.98 -11.51 -6.65
CA PHE A 146 -0.65 -10.95 -6.38
C PHE A 146 0.38 -11.35 -7.45
N TRP A 147 0.50 -12.65 -7.76
CA TRP A 147 1.47 -13.11 -8.74
C TRP A 147 1.14 -12.64 -10.16
N GLN A 148 -0.12 -12.52 -10.52
CA GLN A 148 -0.53 -11.91 -11.78
C GLN A 148 -0.04 -10.47 -11.89
N CYS A 149 -0.20 -9.67 -10.82
CA CYS A 149 0.31 -8.30 -10.78
C CYS A 149 1.85 -8.26 -10.75
N PHE A 150 2.50 -9.17 -10.02
CA PHE A 150 3.95 -9.24 -9.89
C PHE A 150 4.66 -9.39 -11.25
N TRP A 151 4.07 -10.16 -12.17
CA TRP A 151 4.62 -10.40 -13.50
C TRP A 151 4.24 -9.33 -14.52
N GLN A 152 3.27 -8.46 -14.23
CA GLN A 152 2.90 -7.35 -15.09
C GLN A 152 3.98 -6.27 -15.07
N GLU A 153 4.84 -6.30 -16.05
CA GLU A 153 5.84 -5.27 -16.30
C GLU A 153 6.13 -5.25 -17.78
N PRO A 154 6.24 -4.07 -18.44
CA PRO A 154 6.72 -4.00 -19.81
C PRO A 154 8.13 -4.60 -19.85
N GLU A 155 8.28 -5.67 -20.57
CA GLU A 155 9.43 -6.53 -20.44
C GLU A 155 10.72 -5.88 -20.95
N VAL A 156 11.75 -5.97 -20.10
CA VAL A 156 13.13 -6.07 -20.59
C VAL A 156 13.47 -7.56 -20.58
N THR A 157 13.67 -8.15 -21.75
CA THR A 157 13.91 -9.58 -21.98
C THR A 157 14.97 -10.12 -21.02
N GLY A 158 14.61 -11.17 -20.25
CA GLY A 158 15.53 -11.86 -19.35
C GLY A 158 15.37 -11.51 -17.86
N TYR A 159 14.90 -10.33 -17.49
CA TYR A 159 14.72 -9.98 -16.07
C TYR A 159 13.72 -10.88 -15.35
N GLN A 160 12.59 -11.17 -15.97
CA GLN A 160 11.56 -12.02 -15.38
C GLN A 160 12.04 -13.46 -15.20
N ALA A 161 12.79 -13.99 -16.17
CA ALA A 161 13.39 -15.31 -16.04
C ALA A 161 14.42 -15.36 -14.89
N GLN A 162 15.23 -14.33 -14.72
CA GLN A 162 16.18 -14.23 -13.61
C GLN A 162 15.46 -14.12 -12.26
N ARG A 163 14.42 -13.30 -12.16
CA ARG A 163 13.56 -13.21 -10.96
C ARG A 163 12.95 -14.56 -10.61
N MET A 164 12.41 -15.27 -11.62
CA MET A 164 11.87 -16.61 -11.45
C MET A 164 12.91 -17.59 -10.87
N LEU A 165 14.12 -17.60 -11.42
CA LEU A 165 15.19 -18.46 -10.95
C LEU A 165 15.56 -18.15 -9.49
N THR A 166 15.65 -16.87 -9.12
CA THR A 166 15.97 -16.44 -7.76
C THR A 166 14.87 -16.88 -6.78
N LEU A 167 13.60 -16.60 -7.08
CA LEU A 167 12.48 -16.97 -6.22
C LEU A 167 12.36 -18.49 -6.04
N ARG A 168 12.68 -19.29 -7.05
CA ARG A 168 12.68 -20.76 -6.94
C ARG A 168 13.72 -21.31 -5.97
N GLN A 169 14.74 -20.54 -5.59
CA GLN A 169 15.78 -20.99 -4.66
C GLN A 169 15.29 -21.07 -3.22
N ALA A 170 14.20 -20.40 -2.86
CA ALA A 170 13.61 -20.51 -1.52
C ALA A 170 13.35 -21.99 -1.17
N LYS A 171 13.69 -22.39 0.04
CA LYS A 171 13.46 -23.76 0.51
C LYS A 171 12.05 -23.90 1.03
N GLY A 172 11.38 -25.00 0.68
CA GLY A 172 9.98 -25.20 1.02
C GLY A 172 9.02 -24.43 0.11
N TYR A 173 7.80 -24.20 0.55
CA TYR A 173 6.76 -23.43 -0.13
C TYR A 173 6.36 -23.96 -1.52
N GLU A 174 6.36 -25.27 -1.69
CA GLU A 174 6.11 -25.89 -3.00
C GLU A 174 4.70 -25.64 -3.55
N ALA A 175 3.73 -25.39 -2.67
CA ALA A 175 2.37 -25.02 -3.07
C ALA A 175 2.33 -23.60 -3.64
N GLU A 176 2.95 -22.64 -2.94
CA GLU A 176 3.05 -21.24 -3.32
C GLU A 176 3.87 -21.07 -4.61
N LYS A 177 4.98 -21.80 -4.73
CA LYS A 177 5.78 -21.82 -5.95
C LYS A 177 5.02 -22.31 -7.17
N ARG A 178 4.15 -23.33 -7.01
CA ARG A 178 3.27 -23.77 -8.11
C ARG A 178 2.30 -22.68 -8.53
N ILE A 179 1.74 -21.93 -7.58
CA ILE A 179 0.86 -20.80 -7.89
C ILE A 179 1.63 -19.71 -8.65
N MET A 180 2.81 -19.36 -8.15
CA MET A 180 3.70 -18.39 -8.80
C MET A 180 4.04 -18.78 -10.23
N LEU A 181 4.43 -20.06 -10.45
CA LEU A 181 4.77 -20.58 -11.78
C LEU A 181 3.57 -20.55 -12.73
N ALA A 182 2.39 -20.96 -12.26
CA ALA A 182 1.18 -20.93 -13.09
C ALA A 182 0.86 -19.50 -13.54
N ALA A 183 0.92 -18.52 -12.63
CA ALA A 183 0.69 -17.11 -12.96
C ALA A 183 1.74 -16.57 -13.96
N TYR A 184 2.99 -17.04 -13.88
CA TYR A 184 4.03 -16.66 -14.83
C TYR A 184 3.77 -17.23 -16.23
N GLU A 185 3.38 -18.49 -16.34
CA GLU A 185 3.05 -19.10 -17.63
C GLU A 185 1.80 -18.47 -18.26
N ASP A 186 0.78 -18.14 -17.47
CA ASP A 186 -0.39 -17.39 -17.93
C ASP A 186 0.02 -16.02 -18.50
N PHE A 187 0.90 -15.29 -17.82
CA PHE A 187 1.41 -14.02 -18.27
C PHE A 187 2.18 -14.14 -19.59
N ARG A 188 3.07 -15.13 -19.72
CA ARG A 188 3.82 -15.37 -20.95
C ARG A 188 2.92 -15.74 -22.13
N GLY A 189 1.84 -16.47 -21.88
CA GLY A 189 0.89 -16.83 -22.93
C GLY A 189 0.08 -15.65 -23.50
N VAL A 190 0.04 -14.52 -22.77
CA VAL A 190 -0.64 -13.30 -23.21
C VAL A 190 0.29 -12.36 -23.98
N LEU A 191 1.62 -12.49 -23.83
CA LEU A 191 2.55 -11.67 -24.55
C LEU A 191 2.59 -12.06 -26.04
N PRO A 192 2.50 -11.10 -26.99
CA PRO A 192 2.71 -11.40 -28.39
C PRO A 192 4.12 -11.97 -28.57
N VAL A 193 4.23 -13.10 -29.26
CA VAL A 193 5.52 -13.63 -29.68
C VAL A 193 6.10 -12.59 -30.63
N VAL A 194 7.09 -11.85 -30.18
CA VAL A 194 7.88 -10.95 -31.04
C VAL A 194 8.94 -11.83 -31.66
N ASP A 195 8.71 -12.19 -32.95
CA ASP A 195 9.69 -12.90 -33.79
C ASP A 195 10.89 -12.00 -34.12
#